data_f5d291979fabb2ce3a785f93fe80abc9
#
_entry.id   f5d291979fabb2ce3a785f93fe80abc9
#
_cell.length_a   1.000
_cell.length_b   1.000
_cell.length_c   1.000
_cell.angle_alpha   90.00
_cell.angle_beta   90.00
_cell.angle_gamma   90.00
#
_symmetry.space_group_name_H-M   'P 1'
#
loop_
_entity.id
_entity.type
_entity.pdbx_description
1 polymer ?
#
loop_
_entity_poly.entity_id
_entity_poly.type
_entity_poly.pdbx_seq_one_letter_code
_entity_poly.pdbx_strand_id
1 'polypeptide(L)'
;GSRSAASEVYKGQLYGCTPGDGSFASNCLLARRLGERGTRFIQLYHRGWDHHGAVKKGTQNTAKLVDQGTSALLTDLKQRGMLDDTLVIWGGEFGRTPMAQGSGRDHHIKAFSVFLAGGGIKGGTTYGETDDLGYGVAKDPVSVHDLHATMLHLLGMQHDALTHKAQGLDFKLTGVEPCKIIKGILA
;
A
#
# COMPACT_ATOMS: atom_id res chain seq x y z
N GLY A 1 -10.82 16.70 25.46
CA GLY A 1 -9.72 16.48 26.38
C GLY A 1 -8.40 16.91 25.79
N SER A 2 -7.68 17.80 26.46
CA SER A 2 -6.33 18.20 26.05
C SER A 2 -5.42 16.97 26.09
N ARG A 3 -4.95 16.52 24.94
CA ARG A 3 -3.90 15.49 24.87
C ARG A 3 -2.63 16.11 25.45
N SER A 4 -2.03 15.49 26.47
CA SER A 4 -0.84 16.03 27.10
C SER A 4 0.32 16.12 26.10
N ALA A 5 1.18 17.13 26.24
CA ALA A 5 2.40 17.27 25.42
C ALA A 5 3.27 16.01 25.46
N ALA A 6 3.34 15.31 26.59
CA ALA A 6 4.03 14.03 26.73
C ALA A 6 3.49 12.94 25.77
N SER A 7 2.17 12.89 25.50
CA SER A 7 1.56 11.97 24.53
C SER A 7 1.98 12.27 23.10
N GLU A 8 2.20 13.53 22.76
CA GLU A 8 2.63 13.93 21.41
C GLU A 8 4.13 13.67 21.21
N VAL A 9 4.98 13.90 22.21
CA VAL A 9 6.41 13.55 22.18
C VAL A 9 6.60 12.04 22.01
N TYR A 10 5.88 11.22 22.76
CA TYR A 10 5.93 9.76 22.63
C TYR A 10 5.55 9.28 21.23
N LYS A 11 4.54 9.90 20.62
CA LYS A 11 4.15 9.55 19.24
C LYS A 11 5.20 9.94 18.22
N GLY A 12 5.82 11.12 18.36
CA GLY A 12 6.94 11.54 17.54
C GLY A 12 8.10 10.54 17.62
N GLN A 13 8.40 10.03 18.80
CA GLN A 13 9.44 9.03 19.01
C GLN A 13 9.12 7.69 18.32
N LEU A 14 7.88 7.19 18.43
CA LEU A 14 7.45 5.95 17.78
C LEU A 14 7.63 6.04 16.26
N TYR A 15 7.18 7.14 15.66
CA TYR A 15 7.27 7.35 14.21
C TYR A 15 8.65 7.82 13.75
N GLY A 16 9.51 8.25 14.66
CA GLY A 16 10.83 8.79 14.33
C GLY A 16 10.77 10.16 13.64
N CYS A 17 9.79 11.00 14.02
CA CYS A 17 9.58 12.32 13.42
C CYS A 17 9.16 13.37 14.44
N THR A 18 9.32 14.64 14.07
CA THR A 18 8.60 15.73 14.72
C THR A 18 7.26 15.92 14.01
N PRO A 19 6.12 15.87 14.73
CA PRO A 19 4.81 16.05 14.11
C PRO A 19 4.73 17.35 13.28
N GLY A 20 4.43 17.22 11.98
CA GLY A 20 4.35 18.35 11.05
C GLY A 20 5.65 18.74 10.37
N ASP A 21 6.73 17.96 10.50
CA ASP A 21 8.03 18.23 9.86
C ASP A 21 8.07 17.95 8.34
N GLY A 22 6.95 17.49 7.77
CA GLY A 22 6.83 17.17 6.35
C GLY A 22 7.46 15.84 5.92
N SER A 23 8.04 15.07 6.84
CA SER A 23 8.58 13.74 6.55
C SER A 23 7.47 12.73 6.24
N PHE A 24 7.83 11.63 5.56
CA PHE A 24 6.90 10.52 5.34
C PHE A 24 6.39 9.94 6.67
N ALA A 25 7.24 9.86 7.68
CA ALA A 25 6.86 9.41 9.01
C ALA A 25 5.83 10.32 9.67
N SER A 26 5.98 11.63 9.55
CA SER A 26 4.99 12.62 10.01
C SER A 26 3.66 12.49 9.24
N ASN A 27 3.71 12.21 7.94
CA ASN A 27 2.52 11.94 7.14
C ASN A 27 1.82 10.63 7.56
N CYS A 28 2.56 9.59 7.93
CA CYS A 28 2.00 8.37 8.51
C CYS A 28 1.29 8.63 9.83
N LEU A 29 1.88 9.44 10.71
CA LEU A 29 1.24 9.87 11.96
C LEU A 29 -0.05 10.68 11.68
N LEU A 30 -0.02 11.57 10.69
CA LEU A 30 -1.20 12.33 10.27
C LEU A 30 -2.29 11.41 9.73
N ALA A 31 -1.94 10.43 8.88
CA ALA A 31 -2.88 9.45 8.33
C ALA A 31 -3.60 8.69 9.44
N ARG A 32 -2.86 8.18 10.44
CA ARG A 32 -3.47 7.52 11.59
C ARG A 32 -4.45 8.45 12.32
N ARG A 33 -4.08 9.71 12.54
CA ARG A 33 -4.95 10.70 13.21
C ARG A 33 -6.21 11.02 12.40
N LEU A 34 -6.10 11.09 11.08
CA LEU A 34 -7.24 11.30 10.20
C LEU A 34 -8.18 10.10 10.20
N GLY A 35 -7.64 8.87 10.12
CA GLY A 35 -8.41 7.65 10.22
C GLY A 35 -9.17 7.55 11.55
N GLU A 36 -8.51 7.88 12.67
CA GLU A 36 -9.14 7.94 14.01
C GLU A 36 -10.32 8.94 14.08
N ARG A 37 -10.35 9.93 13.17
CA ARG A 37 -11.42 10.92 13.05
C ARG A 37 -12.46 10.61 11.97
N GLY A 38 -12.40 9.42 11.39
CA GLY A 38 -13.38 8.94 10.42
C GLY A 38 -13.06 9.27 8.96
N THR A 39 -11.84 9.71 8.64
CA THR A 39 -11.41 9.81 7.24
C THR A 39 -11.23 8.40 6.68
N ARG A 40 -12.07 8.04 5.70
CA ARG A 40 -12.16 6.66 5.22
C ARG A 40 -11.14 6.29 4.15
N PHE A 41 -10.64 7.26 3.39
CA PHE A 41 -9.64 7.04 2.35
C PHE A 41 -8.50 8.03 2.51
N ILE A 42 -7.29 7.53 2.67
CA ILE A 42 -6.09 8.33 2.87
C ILE A 42 -5.00 7.77 1.97
N GLN A 43 -4.37 8.64 1.19
CA GLN A 43 -3.31 8.25 0.28
C GLN A 43 -2.03 9.02 0.63
N LEU A 44 -0.93 8.29 0.84
CA LEU A 44 0.38 8.84 1.10
C LEU A 44 1.29 8.56 -0.08
N TYR A 45 2.04 9.56 -0.50
CA TYR A 45 3.01 9.42 -1.57
C TYR A 45 4.43 9.61 -1.05
N HIS A 46 5.34 8.76 -1.50
CA HIS A 46 6.77 8.92 -1.30
C HIS A 46 7.48 8.75 -2.62
N ARG A 47 8.16 9.80 -3.08
CA ARG A 47 8.88 9.84 -4.35
C ARG A 47 10.31 9.29 -4.23
N GLY A 48 10.97 9.10 -5.39
CA GLY A 48 12.39 8.79 -5.44
C GLY A 48 12.72 7.31 -5.51
N TRP A 49 11.81 6.48 -6.03
CA TRP A 49 12.01 5.03 -6.21
C TRP A 49 12.48 4.63 -7.61
N ASP A 50 12.58 5.58 -8.54
CA ASP A 50 12.93 5.35 -9.93
C ASP A 50 14.45 5.27 -10.13
N HIS A 51 15.04 4.15 -9.73
CA HIS A 51 16.49 3.95 -9.70
C HIS A 51 17.01 3.30 -10.98
N HIS A 52 17.17 4.08 -12.05
CA HIS A 52 17.83 3.66 -13.30
C HIS A 52 19.37 3.60 -13.18
N GLY A 53 19.93 4.03 -12.04
CA GLY A 53 21.35 3.93 -11.70
C GLY A 53 21.53 3.76 -10.20
N ALA A 54 22.65 3.15 -9.79
CA ALA A 54 23.01 2.95 -8.38
C ALA A 54 21.87 2.38 -7.52
N VAL A 55 21.09 1.41 -8.05
CA VAL A 55 19.85 0.89 -7.44
C VAL A 55 20.04 0.46 -6.00
N LYS A 56 21.15 -0.20 -5.66
CA LYS A 56 21.40 -0.67 -4.29
C LYS A 56 21.43 0.50 -3.29
N LYS A 57 22.22 1.53 -3.61
CA LYS A 57 22.35 2.71 -2.72
C LYS A 57 21.09 3.55 -2.71
N GLY A 58 20.47 3.74 -3.88
CA GLY A 58 19.21 4.46 -4.04
C GLY A 58 18.10 3.84 -3.19
N THR A 59 17.83 2.54 -3.37
CA THR A 59 16.80 1.82 -2.61
C THR A 59 17.09 1.84 -1.10
N GLN A 60 18.34 1.64 -0.68
CA GLN A 60 18.71 1.74 0.73
C GLN A 60 18.38 3.11 1.34
N ASN A 61 18.68 4.19 0.61
CA ASN A 61 18.41 5.54 1.08
C ASN A 61 16.90 5.81 1.15
N THR A 62 16.15 5.44 0.10
CA THR A 62 14.70 5.67 0.02
C THR A 62 13.95 4.81 1.06
N ALA A 63 14.34 3.54 1.22
CA ALA A 63 13.75 2.65 2.22
C ALA A 63 13.89 3.19 3.65
N LYS A 64 15.05 3.74 4.01
CA LYS A 64 15.26 4.36 5.33
C LYS A 64 14.30 5.49 5.66
N LEU A 65 13.81 6.20 4.63
CA LEU A 65 12.88 7.32 4.81
C LEU A 65 11.45 6.86 5.11
N VAL A 66 11.09 5.63 4.71
CA VAL A 66 9.71 5.13 4.81
C VAL A 66 9.55 4.00 5.84
N ASP A 67 10.60 3.28 6.16
CA ASP A 67 10.56 2.04 6.94
C ASP A 67 9.99 2.26 8.34
N GLN A 68 10.59 3.15 9.13
CA GLN A 68 10.15 3.42 10.49
C GLN A 68 8.71 3.97 10.53
N GLY A 69 8.37 4.91 9.63
CA GLY A 69 7.04 5.50 9.57
C GLY A 69 5.96 4.47 9.25
N THR A 70 6.22 3.56 8.31
CA THR A 70 5.32 2.47 7.93
C THR A 70 5.13 1.48 9.09
N SER A 71 6.23 1.03 9.70
CA SER A 71 6.20 0.12 10.85
C SER A 71 5.45 0.72 12.04
N ALA A 72 5.70 2.00 12.32
CA ALA A 72 5.01 2.73 13.38
C ALA A 72 3.50 2.87 13.11
N LEU A 73 3.11 3.13 11.87
CA LEU A 73 1.69 3.21 11.49
C LEU A 73 0.96 1.90 11.77
N LEU A 74 1.51 0.76 11.32
CA LEU A 74 0.91 -0.55 11.54
C LEU A 74 0.83 -0.89 13.04
N THR A 75 1.90 -0.61 13.77
CA THR A 75 1.97 -0.83 15.22
C THR A 75 0.94 0.02 15.98
N ASP A 76 0.85 1.31 15.66
CA ASP A 76 -0.09 2.25 16.31
C ASP A 76 -1.55 1.89 15.99
N LEU A 77 -1.86 1.52 14.73
CA LEU A 77 -3.18 1.02 14.34
C LEU A 77 -3.55 -0.24 15.12
N LYS A 78 -2.62 -1.21 15.22
CA LYS A 78 -2.84 -2.45 15.97
C LYS A 78 -3.06 -2.21 17.45
N GLN A 79 -2.23 -1.40 18.10
CA GLN A 79 -2.33 -1.06 19.52
C GLN A 79 -3.64 -0.33 19.87
N ARG A 80 -4.24 0.35 18.89
CA ARG A 80 -5.53 1.05 19.05
C ARG A 80 -6.74 0.21 18.70
N GLY A 81 -6.56 -1.03 18.27
CA GLY A 81 -7.65 -1.86 17.76
C GLY A 81 -8.25 -1.34 16.45
N MET A 82 -7.50 -0.54 15.68
CA MET A 82 -7.97 0.04 14.43
C MET A 82 -7.53 -0.77 13.21
N LEU A 83 -6.55 -1.65 13.34
CA LEU A 83 -5.97 -2.35 12.20
C LEU A 83 -6.96 -3.32 11.55
N ASP A 84 -7.83 -3.94 12.33
CA ASP A 84 -8.83 -4.89 11.83
C ASP A 84 -9.88 -4.20 10.93
N ASP A 85 -10.14 -2.90 11.16
CA ASP A 85 -11.04 -2.06 10.38
C ASP A 85 -10.34 -1.14 9.38
N THR A 86 -9.01 -1.27 9.24
CA THR A 86 -8.20 -0.42 8.36
C THR A 86 -7.36 -1.26 7.41
N LEU A 87 -7.71 -1.24 6.12
CA LEU A 87 -6.87 -1.84 5.10
C LEU A 87 -5.68 -0.91 4.78
N VAL A 88 -4.48 -1.39 5.03
CA VAL A 88 -3.24 -0.71 4.66
C VAL A 88 -2.64 -1.38 3.43
N ILE A 89 -2.40 -0.61 2.38
CA ILE A 89 -1.79 -1.07 1.13
C ILE A 89 -0.51 -0.28 0.91
N TRP A 90 0.59 -0.98 0.67
CA TRP A 90 1.87 -0.41 0.31
C TRP A 90 2.37 -1.02 -0.99
N GLY A 91 2.69 -0.20 -1.97
CA GLY A 91 3.15 -0.66 -3.27
C GLY A 91 3.59 0.48 -4.16
N GLY A 92 4.12 0.12 -5.32
CA GLY A 92 4.36 1.00 -6.45
C GLY A 92 3.42 0.69 -7.61
N GLU A 93 3.52 1.48 -8.66
CA GLU A 93 2.71 1.36 -9.87
C GLU A 93 3.12 0.17 -10.75
N PHE A 94 4.37 -0.25 -10.66
CA PHE A 94 4.95 -1.45 -11.29
C PHE A 94 6.22 -1.89 -10.52
N GLY A 95 6.85 -2.97 -10.97
CA GLY A 95 8.10 -3.48 -10.42
C GLY A 95 9.35 -3.00 -11.16
N ARG A 96 10.45 -3.65 -10.87
CA ARG A 96 11.74 -3.42 -11.52
C ARG A 96 12.25 -4.68 -12.17
N THR A 97 12.87 -4.55 -13.35
CA THR A 97 13.35 -5.70 -14.11
C THR A 97 14.35 -6.54 -13.29
N PRO A 98 14.29 -7.89 -13.40
CA PRO A 98 15.30 -8.76 -12.79
C PRO A 98 16.68 -8.54 -13.41
N MET A 99 16.74 -8.10 -14.67
CA MET A 99 17.99 -7.76 -15.35
C MET A 99 18.47 -6.35 -15.01
N ALA A 100 19.78 -6.18 -15.05
CA ALA A 100 20.41 -4.88 -14.83
C ALA A 100 20.21 -3.95 -16.04
N GLN A 101 19.98 -2.68 -15.75
CA GLN A 101 20.13 -1.56 -16.68
C GLN A 101 21.31 -0.72 -16.17
N GLY A 102 22.51 -1.01 -16.68
CA GLY A 102 23.71 -0.45 -16.07
C GLY A 102 23.86 -0.82 -14.59
N SER A 103 23.92 0.16 -13.70
CA SER A 103 23.91 -0.05 -12.24
C SER A 103 22.52 0.05 -11.61
N GLY A 104 21.48 0.20 -12.41
CA GLY A 104 20.08 0.34 -12.00
C GLY A 104 19.20 -0.81 -12.48
N ARG A 105 17.89 -0.56 -12.51
CA ARG A 105 16.85 -1.44 -13.01
C ARG A 105 15.85 -0.64 -13.83
N ASP A 106 15.31 -1.25 -14.89
CA ASP A 106 14.25 -0.66 -15.69
C ASP A 106 12.86 -0.98 -15.10
N HIS A 107 11.82 -0.36 -15.66
CA HIS A 107 10.43 -0.60 -15.33
C HIS A 107 9.99 -2.01 -15.72
N HIS A 108 9.22 -2.67 -14.87
CA HIS A 108 8.73 -4.03 -15.11
C HIS A 108 7.26 -4.17 -14.76
N ILE A 109 6.42 -4.19 -15.80
CA ILE A 109 4.96 -4.23 -15.63
C ILE A 109 4.39 -5.66 -15.51
N LYS A 110 5.20 -6.69 -15.84
CA LYS A 110 4.70 -8.08 -15.92
C LYS A 110 4.61 -8.77 -14.56
N ALA A 111 5.43 -8.38 -13.59
CA ALA A 111 5.41 -8.94 -12.26
C ALA A 111 5.94 -7.94 -11.23
N PHE A 112 5.18 -7.73 -10.16
CA PHE A 112 5.60 -6.93 -9.01
C PHE A 112 4.80 -7.33 -7.77
N SER A 113 5.26 -6.91 -6.61
CA SER A 113 4.62 -7.24 -5.34
C SER A 113 4.02 -6.01 -4.70
N VAL A 114 2.92 -6.21 -4.00
CA VAL A 114 2.31 -5.24 -3.08
C VAL A 114 2.20 -5.87 -1.69
N PHE A 115 2.24 -5.05 -0.67
CA PHE A 115 2.03 -5.45 0.71
C PHE A 115 0.64 -5.00 1.16
N LEU A 116 -0.09 -5.88 1.86
CA LEU A 116 -1.39 -5.58 2.45
C LEU A 116 -1.39 -5.98 3.93
N ALA A 117 -2.06 -5.18 4.75
CA ALA A 117 -2.24 -5.47 6.17
C ALA A 117 -3.58 -4.96 6.69
N GLY A 118 -4.15 -5.65 7.66
CA GLY A 118 -5.40 -5.28 8.31
C GLY A 118 -6.63 -5.41 7.41
N GLY A 119 -7.74 -4.82 7.81
CA GLY A 119 -8.97 -4.70 7.03
C GLY A 119 -9.49 -5.99 6.41
N GLY A 120 -9.44 -7.12 7.13
CA GLY A 120 -9.90 -8.43 6.63
C GLY A 120 -8.88 -9.20 5.78
N ILE A 121 -7.61 -8.75 5.73
CA ILE A 121 -6.53 -9.49 5.08
C ILE A 121 -5.93 -10.53 6.01
N LYS A 122 -5.74 -11.74 5.49
CA LYS A 122 -5.07 -12.84 6.18
C LYS A 122 -3.58 -12.55 6.31
N GLY A 123 -3.13 -12.19 7.51
CA GLY A 123 -1.73 -11.90 7.79
C GLY A 123 -0.82 -13.11 7.68
N GLY A 124 0.49 -12.87 7.45
CA GLY A 124 1.51 -13.92 7.42
C GLY A 124 1.45 -14.85 6.20
N THR A 125 0.80 -14.42 5.11
CA THR A 125 0.66 -15.20 3.88
C THR A 125 1.34 -14.50 2.70
N THR A 126 1.81 -15.30 1.75
CA THR A 126 2.21 -14.84 0.41
C THR A 126 1.26 -15.46 -0.59
N TYR A 127 0.80 -14.67 -1.56
CA TYR A 127 -0.10 -15.10 -2.62
C TYR A 127 0.48 -14.72 -3.98
N GLY A 128 0.55 -15.70 -4.88
CA GLY A 128 1.19 -15.57 -6.18
C GLY A 128 2.71 -15.79 -6.11
N GLU A 129 3.25 -16.26 -7.21
CA GLU A 129 4.68 -16.54 -7.36
C GLU A 129 5.13 -16.11 -8.76
N THR A 130 6.35 -15.59 -8.88
CA THR A 130 6.99 -15.36 -10.16
C THR A 130 7.63 -16.64 -10.68
N ASP A 131 8.01 -16.63 -11.96
CA ASP A 131 8.95 -17.62 -12.48
C ASP A 131 10.31 -17.49 -11.80
N ASP A 132 11.19 -18.47 -11.99
CA ASP A 132 12.51 -18.55 -11.34
C ASP A 132 13.42 -17.35 -11.63
N LEU A 133 13.17 -16.62 -12.70
CA LEU A 133 13.94 -15.46 -13.13
C LEU A 133 13.26 -14.13 -12.77
N GLY A 134 12.02 -14.16 -12.29
CA GLY A 134 11.26 -12.95 -11.95
C GLY A 134 10.74 -12.17 -13.16
N TYR A 135 10.64 -12.82 -14.34
CA TYR A 135 10.15 -12.16 -15.55
C TYR A 135 8.62 -12.07 -15.66
N GLY A 136 7.92 -13.02 -15.10
CA GLY A 136 6.48 -13.09 -15.18
C GLY A 136 5.87 -13.73 -13.94
N VAL A 137 4.56 -13.68 -13.83
CA VAL A 137 3.84 -14.41 -12.78
C VAL A 137 3.60 -15.83 -13.26
N ALA A 138 4.09 -16.82 -12.49
CA ALA A 138 3.96 -18.25 -12.81
C ALA A 138 2.78 -18.91 -12.11
N LYS A 139 2.39 -18.41 -10.92
CA LYS A 139 1.32 -18.99 -10.13
C LYS A 139 0.45 -17.93 -9.49
N ASP A 140 -0.85 -18.21 -9.43
CA ASP A 140 -1.87 -17.37 -8.81
C ASP A 140 -1.77 -15.87 -9.23
N PRO A 141 -1.86 -15.56 -10.54
CA PRO A 141 -1.73 -14.20 -11.03
C PRO A 141 -2.84 -13.30 -10.48
N VAL A 142 -2.46 -12.09 -10.12
CA VAL A 142 -3.36 -11.03 -9.66
C VAL A 142 -3.20 -9.83 -10.58
N SER A 143 -4.27 -9.43 -11.24
CA SER A 143 -4.30 -8.18 -12.00
C SER A 143 -4.53 -6.98 -11.08
N VAL A 144 -4.24 -5.78 -11.57
CA VAL A 144 -4.60 -4.54 -10.87
C VAL A 144 -6.12 -4.45 -10.65
N HIS A 145 -6.91 -4.95 -11.61
CA HIS A 145 -8.37 -4.99 -11.50
C HIS A 145 -8.84 -5.96 -10.41
N ASP A 146 -8.18 -7.13 -10.24
CA ASP A 146 -8.46 -8.08 -9.15
C ASP A 146 -8.16 -7.44 -7.78
N LEU A 147 -7.04 -6.71 -7.69
CA LEU A 147 -6.70 -5.98 -6.47
C LEU A 147 -7.78 -4.95 -6.14
N HIS A 148 -8.20 -4.13 -7.10
CA HIS A 148 -9.26 -3.14 -6.90
C HIS A 148 -10.61 -3.77 -6.55
N ALA A 149 -10.99 -4.88 -7.22
CA ALA A 149 -12.20 -5.62 -6.88
C ALA A 149 -12.16 -6.15 -5.44
N THR A 150 -10.99 -6.63 -5.00
CA THR A 150 -10.78 -7.10 -3.62
C THR A 150 -10.84 -5.96 -2.61
N MET A 151 -10.24 -4.80 -2.92
CA MET A 151 -10.35 -3.59 -2.09
C MET A 151 -11.81 -3.16 -1.91
N LEU A 152 -12.58 -3.10 -3.00
CA LEU A 152 -14.00 -2.73 -2.95
C LEU A 152 -14.79 -3.74 -2.14
N HIS A 153 -14.52 -5.04 -2.29
CA HIS A 153 -15.14 -6.09 -1.49
C HIS A 153 -14.88 -5.91 0.01
N LEU A 154 -13.64 -5.65 0.41
CA LEU A 154 -13.27 -5.38 1.80
C LEU A 154 -13.90 -4.10 2.37
N LEU A 155 -14.23 -3.14 1.51
CA LEU A 155 -15.01 -1.94 1.85
C LEU A 155 -16.54 -2.19 1.86
N GLY A 156 -16.98 -3.43 1.66
CA GLY A 156 -18.40 -3.80 1.63
C GLY A 156 -19.13 -3.43 0.33
N MET A 157 -18.40 -3.16 -0.75
CA MET A 157 -18.95 -2.76 -2.04
C MET A 157 -18.87 -3.89 -3.06
N GLN A 158 -19.93 -4.05 -3.85
CA GLN A 158 -19.92 -4.94 -5.02
C GLN A 158 -19.30 -4.21 -6.20
N HIS A 159 -18.10 -4.64 -6.61
CA HIS A 159 -17.30 -3.96 -7.63
C HIS A 159 -17.95 -3.92 -9.01
N ASP A 160 -18.78 -4.89 -9.35
CA ASP A 160 -19.49 -5.00 -10.62
C ASP A 160 -20.79 -4.17 -10.66
N ALA A 161 -21.36 -3.86 -9.50
CA ALA A 161 -22.53 -3.01 -9.34
C ALA A 161 -22.17 -1.52 -9.16
N LEU A 162 -20.91 -1.23 -8.78
CA LEU A 162 -20.46 0.14 -8.57
C LEU A 162 -20.05 0.79 -9.90
N THR A 163 -20.97 1.58 -10.46
CA THR A 163 -20.76 2.27 -11.73
C THR A 163 -20.78 3.79 -11.56
N HIS A 164 -20.10 4.48 -12.44
CA HIS A 164 -20.14 5.93 -12.61
C HIS A 164 -20.68 6.26 -14.01
N LYS A 165 -21.76 7.02 -14.07
CA LYS A 165 -22.35 7.43 -15.35
C LYS A 165 -21.62 8.64 -15.93
N ALA A 166 -21.04 8.46 -17.12
CA ALA A 166 -20.39 9.54 -17.86
C ALA A 166 -20.68 9.38 -19.36
N GLN A 167 -21.02 10.47 -20.04
CA GLN A 167 -21.31 10.51 -21.48
C GLN A 167 -22.35 9.47 -21.94
N GLY A 168 -23.33 9.17 -21.10
CA GLY A 168 -24.39 8.19 -21.40
C GLY A 168 -24.01 6.72 -21.17
N LEU A 169 -22.79 6.43 -20.76
CA LEU A 169 -22.30 5.08 -20.44
C LEU A 169 -22.10 4.89 -18.94
N ASP A 170 -22.34 3.67 -18.48
CA ASP A 170 -22.08 3.26 -17.09
C ASP A 170 -20.67 2.61 -17.02
N PHE A 171 -19.73 3.35 -16.45
CA PHE A 171 -18.36 2.89 -16.26
C PHE A 171 -18.20 2.21 -14.91
N LYS A 172 -17.71 0.98 -14.89
CA LYS A 172 -17.29 0.29 -13.68
C LYS A 172 -15.97 0.85 -13.18
N LEU A 173 -15.78 0.99 -11.87
CA LEU A 173 -14.49 1.42 -11.29
C LEU A 173 -13.37 0.40 -11.53
N THR A 174 -13.72 -0.88 -11.71
CA THR A 174 -12.78 -1.94 -12.06
C THR A 174 -12.55 -2.12 -13.56
N GLY A 175 -13.12 -1.21 -14.39
CA GLY A 175 -12.95 -1.26 -15.85
C GLY A 175 -13.80 -2.31 -16.53
N VAL A 176 -13.44 -2.64 -17.78
CA VAL A 176 -14.16 -3.59 -18.64
C VAL A 176 -13.56 -5.00 -18.61
N GLU A 177 -12.32 -5.12 -18.18
CA GLU A 177 -11.63 -6.41 -18.09
C GLU A 177 -12.25 -7.28 -16.98
N PRO A 178 -12.39 -8.61 -17.22
CA PRO A 178 -12.85 -9.52 -16.18
C PRO A 178 -11.94 -9.45 -14.96
N CYS A 179 -12.52 -9.31 -13.78
CA CYS A 179 -11.77 -9.31 -12.52
C CYS A 179 -12.47 -10.15 -11.46
N LYS A 180 -11.70 -10.60 -10.48
CA LYS A 180 -12.15 -11.48 -9.40
C LYS A 180 -11.66 -10.99 -8.05
N ILE A 181 -12.42 -11.31 -7.01
CA ILE A 181 -11.97 -11.13 -5.63
C ILE A 181 -10.91 -12.20 -5.31
N ILE A 182 -9.78 -11.79 -4.76
CA ILE A 182 -8.66 -12.68 -4.42
C ILE A 182 -8.97 -13.35 -3.06
N LYS A 183 -9.78 -14.41 -3.10
CA LYS A 183 -10.24 -15.11 -1.88
C LYS A 183 -9.09 -15.68 -1.03
N GLY A 184 -7.96 -16.03 -1.65
CA GLY A 184 -6.82 -16.65 -0.97
C GLY A 184 -6.09 -15.73 0.02
N ILE A 185 -6.35 -14.41 -0.01
CA ILE A 185 -5.76 -13.44 0.92
C ILE A 185 -6.74 -12.92 1.97
N LEU A 186 -7.99 -13.37 1.95
CA LEU A 186 -9.01 -12.94 2.91
C LEU A 186 -8.94 -13.79 4.19
N ALA A 187 -9.19 -13.13 5.35
CA ALA A 187 -9.21 -13.75 6.68
C ALA A 187 -10.52 -14.54 6.93
#